data_325d64cfd6ca9b02a2d07c5443f9ca62
#
_entry.id   325d64cfd6ca9b02a2d07c5443f9ca62
#
_cell.length_a   1.000
_cell.length_b   1.000
_cell.length_c   1.000
_cell.angle_alpha   90.00
_cell.angle_beta   90.00
_cell.angle_gamma   90.00
#
_symmetry.space_group_name_H-M   'P 1'
#
loop_
_entity.id
_entity.type
_entity.pdbx_description
1 polymer ?
#
loop_
_entity_poly.entity_id
_entity_poly.type
_entity_poly.pdbx_seq_one_letter_code
_entity_poly.pdbx_strand_id
1 'polypeptide(L)'
;MKNIQQLISILTEKEQVEFIQHLKKKNKTKDEKNIQLFKLILNEPHLNNYAERIYAESNKNAFHALSKRLQDSLVDFIAIKAFENENSAEQELFKKILAARILVDHQNHKFAFKLLQKAESKAKQLELYTILREVYITLLQFAHHYEKINVTELKLKIAKNQQHLDLELRLQLVEAELKLSAKKNKILDSAYIEKLLHEHQIEIKEELTFKALLRLFTILDLKSHLESNYFANLKELEKLYALVHQKQHLQHRHPYEHLQILQLLSYAYFRSRDFKHFKKYLDKFEQLLEQNLPFRNQFDEDLFLLKAYYFNFTGKASEAIQLLETQKTKSFLPQLYLITCYIQQNEIKKAYQTLQQLHKSNLWYAKHHGEIWVIKKNLIELILLVELDKYDVFEYRLHSFQKKYYKKLQSTGNERVIVFTKLITGFYFNQNFDQQQIIILENSAFEKEDIFMVCFYAWLKAKVESKDLY
;
A
#
# COMPACT_ATOMS: atom_id res chain seq x y z
N MET A 1 -28.06 -0.75 5.92
CA MET A 1 -27.93 -1.86 4.96
C MET A 1 -26.53 -1.97 4.35
N LYS A 2 -25.95 -0.89 3.81
CA LYS A 2 -24.62 -0.89 3.16
C LYS A 2 -23.51 -1.53 4.03
N ASN A 3 -23.45 -1.23 5.33
CA ASN A 3 -22.44 -1.82 6.24
C ASN A 3 -22.63 -3.34 6.39
N ILE A 4 -23.87 -3.83 6.48
CA ILE A 4 -24.15 -5.27 6.58
C ILE A 4 -23.72 -5.99 5.29
N GLN A 5 -24.03 -5.42 4.14
CA GLN A 5 -23.57 -5.95 2.83
C GLN A 5 -22.06 -6.04 2.75
N GLN A 6 -21.34 -5.01 3.22
CA GLN A 6 -19.87 -5.02 3.29
C GLN A 6 -19.34 -6.12 4.22
N LEU A 7 -19.95 -6.31 5.39
CA LEU A 7 -19.57 -7.38 6.31
C LEU A 7 -19.83 -8.77 5.72
N ILE A 8 -20.95 -8.94 5.00
CA ILE A 8 -21.26 -10.21 4.32
C ILE A 8 -20.27 -10.51 3.19
N SER A 9 -19.84 -9.47 2.44
CA SER A 9 -18.91 -9.66 1.33
C SER A 9 -17.48 -10.06 1.75
N ILE A 10 -17.14 -9.95 3.03
CA ILE A 10 -15.86 -10.42 3.60
C ILE A 10 -15.89 -11.95 3.82
N LEU A 11 -17.08 -12.54 4.05
CA LEU A 11 -17.25 -13.96 4.37
C LEU A 11 -17.12 -14.83 3.11
N THR A 12 -16.34 -15.89 3.20
CA THR A 12 -16.32 -16.96 2.20
C THR A 12 -17.63 -17.76 2.22
N GLU A 13 -17.94 -18.48 1.15
CA GLU A 13 -19.15 -19.32 1.09
C GLU A 13 -19.28 -20.30 2.29
N LYS A 14 -18.15 -20.89 2.69
CA LYS A 14 -18.08 -21.75 3.86
C LYS A 14 -18.43 -21.01 5.15
N GLU A 15 -17.88 -19.82 5.34
CA GLU A 15 -18.12 -18.99 6.52
C GLU A 15 -19.56 -18.46 6.56
N GLN A 16 -20.17 -18.21 5.41
CA GLN A 16 -21.61 -17.86 5.34
C GLN A 16 -22.51 -18.98 5.88
N VAL A 17 -22.19 -20.24 5.57
CA VAL A 17 -22.91 -21.39 6.12
C VAL A 17 -22.67 -21.53 7.63
N GLU A 18 -21.44 -21.35 8.08
CA GLU A 18 -21.07 -21.40 9.50
C GLU A 18 -21.72 -20.26 10.29
N PHE A 19 -21.87 -19.07 9.68
CA PHE A 19 -22.58 -17.95 10.31
C PHE A 19 -24.05 -18.25 10.54
N ILE A 20 -24.74 -18.91 9.60
CA ILE A 20 -26.12 -19.35 9.80
C ILE A 20 -26.21 -20.32 10.99
N GLN A 21 -25.26 -21.22 11.14
CA GLN A 21 -25.21 -22.12 12.31
C GLN A 21 -24.95 -21.36 13.62
N HIS A 22 -24.07 -20.36 13.58
CA HIS A 22 -23.81 -19.47 14.72
C HIS A 22 -25.10 -18.73 15.15
N LEU A 23 -25.85 -18.17 14.20
CA LEU A 23 -27.13 -17.50 14.49
C LEU A 23 -28.16 -18.48 15.10
N LYS A 24 -28.22 -19.72 14.60
CA LYS A 24 -29.12 -20.75 15.17
C LYS A 24 -28.77 -21.07 16.62
N LYS A 25 -27.47 -21.17 16.95
CA LYS A 25 -27.04 -21.42 18.33
C LYS A 25 -27.30 -20.23 19.27
N LYS A 26 -27.21 -18.99 18.76
CA LYS A 26 -27.39 -17.77 19.55
C LYS A 26 -28.88 -17.44 19.76
N ASN A 27 -29.75 -17.88 18.87
CA ASN A 27 -31.20 -17.64 18.96
C ASN A 27 -31.82 -18.58 19.99
N LYS A 28 -32.14 -18.08 21.20
CA LYS A 28 -32.89 -18.80 22.25
C LYS A 28 -34.37 -18.95 21.92
N THR A 29 -34.91 -18.12 21.04
CA THR A 29 -36.29 -18.12 20.56
C THR A 29 -36.29 -18.58 19.10
N LYS A 30 -37.37 -19.28 18.67
CA LYS A 30 -37.55 -19.73 17.27
C LYS A 30 -37.69 -18.61 16.23
N ASP A 31 -37.35 -17.36 16.59
CA ASP A 31 -37.42 -16.21 15.68
C ASP A 31 -36.19 -16.20 14.72
N GLU A 32 -36.39 -16.74 13.54
CA GLU A 32 -35.35 -16.87 12.50
C GLU A 32 -35.17 -15.60 11.64
N LYS A 33 -35.78 -14.45 12.03
CA LYS A 33 -35.75 -13.22 11.22
C LYS A 33 -34.33 -12.74 10.91
N ASN A 34 -33.36 -12.93 11.81
CA ASN A 34 -31.94 -12.63 11.55
C ASN A 34 -31.41 -13.50 10.39
N ILE A 35 -31.76 -14.79 10.37
CA ILE A 35 -31.36 -15.73 9.33
C ILE A 35 -32.04 -15.39 8.00
N GLN A 36 -33.34 -15.05 8.06
CA GLN A 36 -34.10 -14.64 6.87
C GLN A 36 -33.52 -13.36 6.26
N LEU A 37 -33.22 -12.34 7.10
CA LEU A 37 -32.58 -11.11 6.62
C LEU A 37 -31.19 -11.36 6.02
N PHE A 38 -30.36 -12.19 6.66
CA PHE A 38 -29.05 -12.54 6.15
C PHE A 38 -29.14 -13.22 4.77
N LYS A 39 -30.00 -14.25 4.63
CA LYS A 39 -30.21 -14.95 3.35
C LYS A 39 -30.78 -14.02 2.27
N LEU A 40 -31.71 -13.12 2.63
CA LEU A 40 -32.29 -12.17 1.70
C LEU A 40 -31.25 -11.20 1.16
N ILE A 41 -30.34 -10.69 2.01
CA ILE A 41 -29.26 -9.79 1.59
C ILE A 41 -28.26 -10.53 0.70
N LEU A 42 -28.00 -11.80 0.96
CA LEU A 42 -27.05 -12.62 0.21
C LEU A 42 -27.57 -12.90 -1.21
N ASN A 43 -28.88 -13.21 -1.34
CA ASN A 43 -29.49 -13.57 -2.61
C ASN A 43 -29.89 -12.34 -3.45
N GLU A 44 -30.30 -11.25 -2.80
CA GLU A 44 -30.80 -10.05 -3.45
C GLU A 44 -30.07 -8.78 -2.93
N PRO A 45 -28.79 -8.58 -3.20
CA PRO A 45 -27.99 -7.52 -2.60
C PRO A 45 -28.42 -6.10 -3.01
N HIS A 46 -29.21 -5.95 -4.07
CA HIS A 46 -29.66 -4.65 -4.59
C HIS A 46 -31.14 -4.32 -4.24
N LEU A 47 -31.77 -5.11 -3.37
CA LEU A 47 -33.13 -4.89 -2.96
C LEU A 47 -33.26 -3.57 -2.16
N ASN A 48 -34.28 -2.75 -2.45
CA ASN A 48 -34.48 -1.47 -1.77
C ASN A 48 -35.43 -1.59 -0.55
N ASN A 49 -36.26 -2.65 -0.45
CA ASN A 49 -37.35 -2.79 0.51
C ASN A 49 -37.25 -4.07 1.39
N TYR A 50 -36.07 -4.32 1.96
CA TYR A 50 -35.84 -5.45 2.88
C TYR A 50 -36.80 -5.48 4.05
N ALA A 51 -37.26 -4.31 4.56
CA ALA A 51 -38.17 -4.22 5.70
C ALA A 51 -39.54 -4.85 5.39
N GLU A 52 -40.09 -4.60 4.21
CA GLU A 52 -41.38 -5.12 3.77
C GLU A 52 -41.34 -6.63 3.52
N ARG A 53 -40.22 -7.16 3.09
CA ARG A 53 -40.01 -8.60 2.87
C ARG A 53 -39.89 -9.40 4.17
N ILE A 54 -39.42 -8.77 5.25
CA ILE A 54 -39.24 -9.42 6.57
C ILE A 54 -40.45 -9.19 7.49
N TYR A 55 -41.05 -8.02 7.39
CA TYR A 55 -42.23 -7.63 8.17
C TYR A 55 -43.37 -7.30 7.22
N ALA A 56 -44.49 -7.99 7.33
CA ALA A 56 -45.67 -7.80 6.47
C ALA A 56 -46.21 -6.34 6.49
N GLU A 57 -45.91 -5.60 7.55
CA GLU A 57 -46.14 -4.17 7.67
C GLU A 57 -44.81 -3.46 7.84
N SER A 58 -44.69 -2.24 7.28
CA SER A 58 -43.46 -1.42 7.32
C SER A 58 -43.14 -0.92 8.74
N ASN A 59 -42.78 -1.84 9.65
CA ASN A 59 -42.32 -1.49 10.99
C ASN A 59 -40.83 -1.15 10.95
N LYS A 60 -40.50 0.13 10.65
CA LYS A 60 -39.12 0.64 10.52
C LYS A 60 -38.32 0.42 11.80
N ASN A 61 -38.90 0.57 12.97
CA ASN A 61 -38.19 0.43 14.25
C ASN A 61 -37.80 -1.03 14.50
N ALA A 62 -38.70 -1.99 14.26
CA ALA A 62 -38.39 -3.40 14.37
C ALA A 62 -37.32 -3.83 13.37
N PHE A 63 -37.34 -3.31 12.14
CA PHE A 63 -36.32 -3.58 11.11
C PHE A 63 -34.97 -2.98 11.50
N HIS A 64 -34.93 -1.76 12.03
CA HIS A 64 -33.67 -1.16 12.52
C HIS A 64 -33.04 -1.98 13.65
N ALA A 65 -33.86 -2.43 14.62
CA ALA A 65 -33.38 -3.28 15.71
C ALA A 65 -32.88 -4.64 15.20
N LEU A 66 -33.55 -5.24 14.20
CA LEU A 66 -33.13 -6.48 13.56
C LEU A 66 -31.83 -6.29 12.83
N SER A 67 -31.69 -5.23 12.02
CA SER A 67 -30.48 -4.89 11.26
C SER A 67 -29.29 -4.67 12.18
N LYS A 68 -29.47 -3.95 13.30
CA LYS A 68 -28.43 -3.75 14.30
C LYS A 68 -27.97 -5.08 14.91
N ARG A 69 -28.91 -5.92 15.34
CA ARG A 69 -28.61 -7.26 15.91
C ARG A 69 -27.86 -8.15 14.91
N LEU A 70 -28.24 -8.12 13.63
CA LEU A 70 -27.54 -8.86 12.59
C LEU A 70 -26.12 -8.33 12.38
N GLN A 71 -25.96 -7.00 12.34
CA GLN A 71 -24.66 -6.36 12.22
C GLN A 71 -23.73 -6.73 13.39
N ASP A 72 -24.22 -6.62 14.63
CA ASP A 72 -23.45 -6.97 15.84
C ASP A 72 -23.05 -8.46 15.81
N SER A 73 -23.97 -9.35 15.41
CA SER A 73 -23.67 -10.79 15.28
C SER A 73 -22.67 -11.10 14.18
N LEU A 74 -22.66 -10.35 13.05
CA LEU A 74 -21.65 -10.47 12.01
C LEU A 74 -20.28 -10.02 12.52
N VAL A 75 -20.21 -8.91 13.24
CA VAL A 75 -18.96 -8.42 13.84
C VAL A 75 -18.41 -9.44 14.83
N ASP A 76 -19.24 -9.96 15.74
CA ASP A 76 -18.87 -11.01 16.69
C ASP A 76 -18.33 -12.26 15.96
N PHE A 77 -19.04 -12.71 14.92
CA PHE A 77 -18.63 -13.91 14.16
C PHE A 77 -17.32 -13.70 13.42
N ILE A 78 -17.13 -12.56 12.74
CA ILE A 78 -15.88 -12.21 12.05
C ILE A 78 -14.73 -12.18 13.06
N ALA A 79 -14.95 -11.57 14.24
CA ALA A 79 -13.93 -11.52 15.29
C ALA A 79 -13.55 -12.93 15.79
N ILE A 80 -14.55 -13.80 16.02
CA ILE A 80 -14.31 -15.20 16.43
C ILE A 80 -13.54 -15.95 15.34
N LYS A 81 -13.93 -15.79 14.07
CA LYS A 81 -13.26 -16.44 12.93
C LYS A 81 -11.85 -15.95 12.74
N ALA A 82 -11.63 -14.64 12.82
CA ALA A 82 -10.28 -14.08 12.81
C ALA A 82 -9.44 -14.67 13.95
N PHE A 83 -10.02 -14.83 15.14
CA PHE A 83 -9.36 -15.41 16.31
C PHE A 83 -9.09 -16.93 16.18
N GLU A 84 -9.92 -17.68 15.43
CA GLU A 84 -9.74 -19.12 15.17
C GLU A 84 -8.75 -19.38 14.02
N ASN A 85 -8.86 -18.60 12.93
CA ASN A 85 -8.15 -18.86 11.67
C ASN A 85 -6.75 -18.21 11.62
N GLU A 86 -6.51 -17.19 12.42
CA GLU A 86 -5.24 -16.47 12.41
C GLU A 86 -4.25 -17.17 13.36
N ASN A 87 -3.29 -17.88 12.77
CA ASN A 87 -2.14 -18.47 13.46
C ASN A 87 -1.03 -17.43 13.74
N SER A 88 -1.40 -16.15 13.90
CA SER A 88 -0.41 -15.15 14.22
C SER A 88 0.15 -15.38 15.63
N ALA A 89 1.46 -15.20 15.80
CA ALA A 89 2.10 -15.31 17.09
C ALA A 89 1.50 -14.34 18.12
N GLU A 90 1.01 -13.19 17.67
CA GLU A 90 0.34 -12.20 18.51
C GLU A 90 -0.93 -12.76 19.14
N GLN A 91 -1.78 -13.43 18.37
CA GLN A 91 -3.02 -14.00 18.86
C GLN A 91 -2.78 -15.20 19.80
N GLU A 92 -1.80 -16.05 19.47
CA GLU A 92 -1.40 -17.14 20.38
C GLU A 92 -0.99 -16.59 21.75
N LEU A 93 -0.27 -15.49 21.76
CA LEU A 93 0.17 -14.84 22.99
C LEU A 93 -0.99 -14.16 23.73
N PHE A 94 -1.92 -13.53 23.04
CA PHE A 94 -3.14 -13.00 23.66
C PHE A 94 -3.98 -14.10 24.31
N LYS A 95 -4.16 -15.25 23.63
CA LYS A 95 -4.84 -16.42 24.22
C LYS A 95 -4.18 -16.87 25.52
N LYS A 96 -2.84 -16.88 25.58
CA LYS A 96 -2.09 -17.23 26.80
C LYS A 96 -2.27 -16.20 27.93
N ILE A 97 -2.30 -14.90 27.61
CA ILE A 97 -2.54 -13.84 28.60
C ILE A 97 -3.96 -13.96 29.17
N LEU A 98 -4.97 -14.13 28.33
CA LEU A 98 -6.36 -14.32 28.78
C LEU A 98 -6.52 -15.58 29.65
N ALA A 99 -5.92 -16.70 29.22
CA ALA A 99 -5.92 -17.93 30.02
C ALA A 99 -5.23 -17.73 31.36
N ALA A 100 -4.11 -16.98 31.40
CA ALA A 100 -3.43 -16.69 32.65
C ALA A 100 -4.28 -15.84 33.61
N ARG A 101 -5.01 -14.83 33.10
CA ARG A 101 -5.96 -14.01 33.88
C ARG A 101 -7.06 -14.89 34.52
N ILE A 102 -7.68 -15.75 33.72
CA ILE A 102 -8.71 -16.69 34.21
C ILE A 102 -8.12 -17.64 35.25
N LEU A 103 -6.90 -18.16 35.06
CA LEU A 103 -6.26 -19.05 36.03
C LEU A 103 -5.93 -18.35 37.36
N VAL A 104 -5.61 -17.07 37.34
CA VAL A 104 -5.42 -16.28 38.57
C VAL A 104 -6.75 -16.16 39.35
N ASP A 105 -7.86 -15.87 38.64
CA ASP A 105 -9.19 -15.78 39.28
C ASP A 105 -9.62 -17.12 39.89
N HIS A 106 -9.15 -18.24 39.34
CA HIS A 106 -9.35 -19.59 39.87
C HIS A 106 -8.23 -20.05 40.83
N GLN A 107 -7.43 -19.12 41.40
CA GLN A 107 -6.35 -19.37 42.36
C GLN A 107 -5.24 -20.29 41.87
N ASN A 108 -5.13 -20.53 40.57
CA ASN A 108 -4.05 -21.34 39.95
C ASN A 108 -2.85 -20.47 39.59
N HIS A 109 -2.30 -19.74 40.54
CA HIS A 109 -1.29 -18.72 40.34
C HIS A 109 0.00 -19.26 39.69
N LYS A 110 0.50 -20.42 40.16
CA LYS A 110 1.76 -21.00 39.64
C LYS A 110 1.72 -21.29 38.14
N PHE A 111 0.60 -21.80 37.62
CA PHE A 111 0.45 -22.10 36.22
C PHE A 111 0.22 -20.82 35.40
N ALA A 112 -0.58 -19.87 35.89
CA ALA A 112 -0.78 -18.56 35.29
C ALA A 112 0.54 -17.84 35.04
N PHE A 113 1.42 -17.75 36.09
CA PHE A 113 2.75 -17.12 35.95
C PHE A 113 3.64 -17.84 34.94
N LYS A 114 3.62 -19.18 34.91
CA LYS A 114 4.37 -19.94 33.91
C LYS A 114 3.91 -19.61 32.46
N LEU A 115 2.62 -19.40 32.26
CA LEU A 115 2.10 -18.96 30.96
C LEU A 115 2.56 -17.54 30.62
N LEU A 116 2.52 -16.60 31.60
CA LEU A 116 2.96 -15.22 31.39
C LEU A 116 4.47 -15.14 31.11
N GLN A 117 5.29 -15.92 31.77
CA GLN A 117 6.74 -16.00 31.50
C GLN A 117 7.02 -16.52 30.07
N LYS A 118 6.29 -17.56 29.65
CA LYS A 118 6.39 -18.05 28.25
C LYS A 118 5.94 -16.97 27.24
N ALA A 119 4.86 -16.25 27.55
CA ALA A 119 4.38 -15.16 26.73
C ALA A 119 5.40 -14.00 26.68
N GLU A 120 6.01 -13.61 27.81
CA GLU A 120 7.07 -12.61 27.89
C GLU A 120 8.26 -12.98 26.99
N SER A 121 8.80 -14.19 27.18
CA SER A 121 9.96 -14.66 26.42
C SER A 121 9.68 -14.63 24.91
N LYS A 122 8.54 -15.16 24.50
CA LYS A 122 8.15 -15.21 23.08
C LYS A 122 7.89 -13.83 22.51
N ALA A 123 7.17 -12.96 23.24
CA ALA A 123 6.90 -11.60 22.80
C ALA A 123 8.17 -10.75 22.68
N LYS A 124 9.16 -10.93 23.58
CA LYS A 124 10.49 -10.31 23.46
C LYS A 124 11.22 -10.78 22.21
N GLN A 125 11.25 -12.11 21.99
CA GLN A 125 11.89 -12.69 20.81
C GLN A 125 11.32 -12.13 19.50
N LEU A 126 10.02 -11.79 19.48
CA LEU A 126 9.30 -11.33 18.32
C LEU A 126 9.15 -9.79 18.24
N GLU A 127 9.74 -9.05 19.18
CA GLU A 127 9.60 -7.60 19.31
C GLU A 127 8.11 -7.13 19.35
N LEU A 128 7.25 -7.92 20.00
CA LEU A 128 5.82 -7.62 20.16
C LEU A 128 5.57 -6.76 21.40
N TYR A 129 5.98 -5.51 21.37
CA TYR A 129 5.99 -4.62 22.53
C TYR A 129 4.60 -4.31 23.09
N THR A 130 3.57 -4.30 22.25
CA THR A 130 2.17 -4.18 22.70
C THR A 130 1.75 -5.38 23.54
N ILE A 131 2.13 -6.60 23.12
CA ILE A 131 1.86 -7.82 23.86
C ILE A 131 2.67 -7.84 25.16
N LEU A 132 3.94 -7.42 25.12
CA LEU A 132 4.78 -7.29 26.32
C LEU A 132 4.15 -6.33 27.34
N ARG A 133 3.57 -5.22 26.89
CA ARG A 133 2.85 -4.31 27.77
C ARG A 133 1.71 -5.02 28.49
N GLU A 134 0.90 -5.80 27.79
CA GLU A 134 -0.20 -6.55 28.39
C GLU A 134 0.29 -7.63 29.38
N VAL A 135 1.39 -8.31 29.04
CA VAL A 135 2.04 -9.26 29.95
C VAL A 135 2.50 -8.56 31.22
N TYR A 136 3.20 -7.43 31.12
CA TYR A 136 3.73 -6.70 32.25
C TYR A 136 2.65 -6.08 33.12
N ILE A 137 1.58 -5.53 32.53
CA ILE A 137 0.41 -5.04 33.27
C ILE A 137 -0.22 -6.19 34.06
N THR A 138 -0.39 -7.35 33.42
CA THR A 138 -0.97 -8.53 34.08
C THR A 138 -0.05 -9.04 35.24
N LEU A 139 1.26 -9.10 34.99
CA LEU A 139 2.23 -9.46 36.04
C LEU A 139 2.20 -8.48 37.21
N LEU A 140 2.13 -7.17 36.93
CA LEU A 140 2.08 -6.15 37.99
C LEU A 140 0.76 -6.23 38.78
N GLN A 141 -0.37 -6.41 38.11
CA GLN A 141 -1.69 -6.51 38.73
C GLN A 141 -1.79 -7.68 39.71
N PHE A 142 -1.14 -8.80 39.40
CA PHE A 142 -1.17 -10.01 40.24
C PHE A 142 0.14 -10.31 40.99
N ALA A 143 1.06 -9.33 41.08
CA ALA A 143 2.39 -9.52 41.70
C ALA A 143 2.31 -10.01 43.13
N HIS A 144 1.32 -9.58 43.90
CA HIS A 144 1.11 -9.96 45.30
C HIS A 144 0.75 -11.45 45.51
N HIS A 145 0.36 -12.17 44.44
CA HIS A 145 0.07 -13.60 44.51
C HIS A 145 1.28 -14.49 44.23
N TYR A 146 2.44 -13.90 43.88
CA TYR A 146 3.60 -14.68 43.48
C TYR A 146 4.92 -14.04 43.89
N GLU A 147 5.50 -14.55 44.96
CA GLU A 147 6.72 -14.02 45.62
C GLU A 147 7.96 -13.90 44.73
N LYS A 148 8.00 -14.66 43.60
CA LYS A 148 9.14 -14.59 42.66
C LYS A 148 9.11 -13.37 41.73
N ILE A 149 8.08 -12.53 41.80
CA ILE A 149 8.03 -11.31 41.02
C ILE A 149 8.82 -10.22 41.75
N ASN A 150 9.91 -9.79 41.11
CA ASN A 150 10.62 -8.60 41.52
C ASN A 150 9.99 -7.37 40.86
N VAL A 151 9.25 -6.59 41.67
CA VAL A 151 8.54 -5.38 41.17
C VAL A 151 9.53 -4.31 40.64
N THR A 152 10.72 -4.21 41.25
CA THR A 152 11.77 -3.27 40.81
C THR A 152 12.29 -3.64 39.41
N GLU A 153 12.56 -4.93 39.18
CA GLU A 153 12.96 -5.42 37.86
C GLU A 153 11.85 -5.25 36.85
N LEU A 154 10.59 -5.53 37.24
CA LEU A 154 9.41 -5.35 36.36
C LEU A 154 9.23 -3.88 35.95
N LYS A 155 9.48 -2.92 36.86
CA LYS A 155 9.47 -1.49 36.56
C LYS A 155 10.47 -1.12 35.46
N LEU A 156 11.70 -1.66 35.54
CA LEU A 156 12.71 -1.42 34.48
C LEU A 156 12.30 -2.02 33.16
N LYS A 157 11.73 -3.23 33.14
CA LYS A 157 11.20 -3.88 31.92
C LYS A 157 10.07 -3.05 31.31
N ILE A 158 9.14 -2.55 32.11
CA ILE A 158 8.04 -1.68 31.66
C ILE A 158 8.60 -0.39 31.03
N ALA A 159 9.55 0.27 31.70
CA ALA A 159 10.13 1.52 31.19
C ALA A 159 10.82 1.30 29.83
N LYS A 160 11.64 0.24 29.68
CA LYS A 160 12.28 -0.11 28.42
C LYS A 160 11.25 -0.44 27.33
N ASN A 161 10.21 -1.20 27.66
CA ASN A 161 9.14 -1.52 26.72
C ASN A 161 8.40 -0.26 26.26
N GLN A 162 8.16 0.69 27.16
CA GLN A 162 7.48 1.94 26.83
C GLN A 162 8.29 2.78 25.84
N GLN A 163 9.62 2.82 25.97
CA GLN A 163 10.50 3.54 25.04
C GLN A 163 10.34 3.02 23.61
N HIS A 164 10.27 1.69 23.41
CA HIS A 164 10.05 1.11 22.08
C HIS A 164 8.66 1.43 21.53
N LEU A 165 7.62 1.33 22.36
CA LEU A 165 6.25 1.69 21.97
C LEU A 165 6.12 3.16 21.60
N ASP A 166 6.74 4.05 22.36
CA ASP A 166 6.72 5.50 22.10
C ASP A 166 7.44 5.82 20.79
N LEU A 167 8.54 5.16 20.49
CA LEU A 167 9.23 5.32 19.20
C LEU A 167 8.35 4.85 18.02
N GLU A 168 7.74 3.66 18.13
CA GLU A 168 6.83 3.15 17.11
C GLU A 168 5.63 4.09 16.88
N LEU A 169 5.06 4.64 17.96
CA LEU A 169 3.96 5.59 17.88
C LEU A 169 4.37 6.90 17.22
N ARG A 170 5.52 7.47 17.61
CA ARG A 170 6.05 8.71 17.01
C ARG A 170 6.29 8.56 15.51
N LEU A 171 6.88 7.45 15.08
CA LEU A 171 7.06 7.13 13.65
C LEU A 171 5.71 6.98 12.93
N GLN A 172 4.73 6.37 13.59
CA GLN A 172 3.38 6.24 13.03
C GLN A 172 2.69 7.61 12.86
N LEU A 173 2.89 8.53 13.80
CA LEU A 173 2.37 9.90 13.72
C LEU A 173 2.99 10.64 12.53
N VAL A 174 4.32 10.61 12.38
CA VAL A 174 5.01 11.20 11.22
C VAL A 174 4.47 10.63 9.91
N GLU A 175 4.37 9.31 9.79
CA GLU A 175 3.83 8.66 8.58
C GLU A 175 2.39 9.10 8.28
N ALA A 176 1.54 9.17 9.31
CA ALA A 176 0.15 9.61 9.16
C ALA A 176 0.05 11.08 8.73
N GLU A 177 0.86 11.98 9.32
CA GLU A 177 0.89 13.40 8.95
C GLU A 177 1.36 13.60 7.52
N LEU A 178 2.39 12.87 7.08
CA LEU A 178 2.87 12.91 5.71
C LEU A 178 1.79 12.45 4.72
N LYS A 179 1.12 11.32 5.01
CA LYS A 179 0.03 10.79 4.17
C LYS A 179 -1.17 11.76 4.10
N LEU A 180 -1.53 12.39 5.22
CA LEU A 180 -2.60 13.40 5.25
C LEU A 180 -2.24 14.66 4.50
N SER A 181 -1.00 15.12 4.62
CA SER A 181 -0.50 16.31 3.92
C SER A 181 -0.45 16.06 2.41
N ALA A 182 0.02 14.89 1.97
CA ALA A 182 -0.01 14.46 0.57
C ALA A 182 -1.46 14.44 0.02
N LYS A 183 -2.41 13.92 0.79
CA LYS A 183 -3.83 13.87 0.38
C LYS A 183 -4.46 15.25 0.27
N LYS A 184 -4.01 16.22 1.07
CA LYS A 184 -4.51 17.60 1.05
C LYS A 184 -3.83 18.49 0.01
N ASN A 185 -3.01 17.92 -0.88
CA ASN A 185 -2.21 18.64 -1.87
C ASN A 185 -1.36 19.79 -1.27
N LYS A 186 -0.93 19.66 -0.02
CA LYS A 186 0.07 20.56 0.54
C LYS A 186 1.39 20.32 -0.18
N ILE A 187 2.15 21.38 -0.38
CA ILE A 187 3.52 21.25 -0.88
C ILE A 187 4.31 20.54 0.22
N LEU A 188 4.64 19.27 -0.07
CA LEU A 188 5.55 18.50 0.76
C LEU A 188 6.93 18.68 0.14
N ASP A 189 7.89 19.07 0.94
CA ASP A 189 9.30 19.09 0.60
C ASP A 189 10.12 18.29 1.63
N SER A 190 11.38 18.05 1.34
CA SER A 190 12.24 17.30 2.26
C SER A 190 12.46 18.02 3.58
N ALA A 191 12.51 19.34 3.55
CA ALA A 191 12.64 20.15 4.76
C ALA A 191 11.47 19.94 5.72
N TYR A 192 10.26 19.78 5.19
CA TYR A 192 9.10 19.45 6.01
C TYR A 192 9.21 18.06 6.65
N ILE A 193 9.73 17.05 5.91
CA ILE A 193 9.96 15.70 6.45
C ILE A 193 11.00 15.76 7.56
N GLU A 194 12.14 16.43 7.33
CA GLU A 194 13.21 16.58 8.31
C GLU A 194 12.72 17.32 9.56
N LYS A 195 11.93 18.37 9.38
CA LYS A 195 11.27 19.08 10.48
C LYS A 195 10.40 18.15 11.31
N LEU A 196 9.53 17.33 10.68
CA LEU A 196 8.69 16.37 11.39
C LEU A 196 9.51 15.34 12.15
N LEU A 197 10.55 14.78 11.52
CA LEU A 197 11.43 13.81 12.19
C LEU A 197 12.11 14.45 13.42
N HIS A 198 12.55 15.69 13.31
CA HIS A 198 13.15 16.42 14.42
C HIS A 198 12.12 16.77 15.51
N GLU A 199 10.94 17.26 15.17
CA GLU A 199 9.85 17.58 16.11
C GLU A 199 9.43 16.33 16.93
N HIS A 200 9.39 15.17 16.27
CA HIS A 200 9.09 13.92 16.92
C HIS A 200 10.33 13.23 17.53
N GLN A 201 11.48 13.87 17.56
CA GLN A 201 12.74 13.36 18.17
C GLN A 201 13.09 11.95 17.66
N ILE A 202 13.01 11.74 16.34
CA ILE A 202 13.31 10.46 15.70
C ILE A 202 14.79 10.44 15.29
N GLU A 203 15.53 9.49 15.86
CA GLU A 203 16.92 9.23 15.52
C GLU A 203 17.08 7.79 15.02
N ILE A 204 17.88 7.61 13.96
CA ILE A 204 18.20 6.27 13.43
C ILE A 204 19.30 5.66 14.33
N LYS A 205 18.87 4.77 15.23
CA LYS A 205 19.75 4.03 16.14
C LYS A 205 19.69 2.54 15.87
N GLU A 206 20.71 1.80 16.32
CA GLU A 206 20.78 0.33 16.14
C GLU A 206 19.67 -0.45 16.85
N GLU A 207 19.06 0.12 17.88
CA GLU A 207 17.96 -0.51 18.66
C GLU A 207 16.57 -0.35 18.05
N LEU A 208 16.46 0.00 16.76
CA LEU A 208 15.16 0.13 16.09
C LEU A 208 14.42 -1.21 16.03
N THR A 209 13.11 -1.17 16.32
CA THR A 209 12.24 -2.35 16.19
C THR A 209 12.03 -2.68 14.70
N PHE A 210 11.61 -3.91 14.40
CA PHE A 210 11.34 -4.31 13.01
C PHE A 210 10.23 -3.44 12.38
N LYS A 211 9.19 -3.12 13.17
CA LYS A 211 8.11 -2.21 12.73
C LYS A 211 8.58 -0.77 12.55
N ALA A 212 9.49 -0.28 13.40
CA ALA A 212 10.09 1.03 13.25
C ALA A 212 10.93 1.14 11.97
N LEU A 213 11.70 0.09 11.65
CA LEU A 213 12.45 0.02 10.39
C LEU A 213 11.54 0.13 9.18
N LEU A 214 10.44 -0.62 9.11
CA LEU A 214 9.48 -0.52 8.02
C LEU A 214 8.95 0.91 7.84
N ARG A 215 8.58 1.58 8.95
CA ARG A 215 8.06 2.95 8.88
C ARG A 215 9.11 3.93 8.37
N LEU A 216 10.36 3.78 8.78
CA LEU A 216 11.46 4.59 8.24
C LEU A 216 11.67 4.34 6.75
N PHE A 217 11.58 3.09 6.28
CA PHE A 217 11.58 2.79 4.85
C PHE A 217 10.48 3.55 4.11
N THR A 218 9.25 3.52 4.63
CA THR A 218 8.10 4.22 4.02
C THR A 218 8.32 5.75 3.98
N ILE A 219 8.87 6.33 5.05
CA ILE A 219 9.14 7.77 5.13
C ILE A 219 10.25 8.17 4.13
N LEU A 220 11.33 7.38 4.04
CA LEU A 220 12.43 7.63 3.10
C LEU A 220 12.00 7.43 1.64
N ASP A 221 11.17 6.44 1.34
CA ASP A 221 10.60 6.30 -0.01
C ASP A 221 9.76 7.52 -0.38
N LEU A 222 8.91 8.01 0.52
CA LEU A 222 8.14 9.22 0.30
C LEU A 222 9.05 10.45 0.11
N LYS A 223 10.12 10.58 0.91
CA LYS A 223 11.12 11.64 0.74
C LYS A 223 11.76 11.58 -0.64
N SER A 224 12.16 10.39 -1.09
CA SER A 224 12.75 10.17 -2.41
C SER A 224 11.82 10.58 -3.55
N HIS A 225 10.52 10.30 -3.40
CA HIS A 225 9.49 10.73 -4.34
C HIS A 225 9.35 12.25 -4.43
N LEU A 226 9.37 12.93 -3.28
CA LEU A 226 9.18 14.38 -3.22
C LEU A 226 10.38 15.15 -3.76
N GLU A 227 11.58 14.67 -3.47
CA GLU A 227 12.83 15.27 -3.96
C GLU A 227 13.14 14.89 -5.41
N SER A 228 12.45 13.90 -5.97
CA SER A 228 12.82 13.23 -7.22
C SER A 228 14.29 12.76 -7.21
N ASN A 229 14.83 12.49 -6.03
CA ASN A 229 16.25 12.15 -5.82
C ASN A 229 16.36 10.76 -5.18
N TYR A 230 16.15 9.75 -6.00
CA TYR A 230 16.17 8.36 -5.55
C TYR A 230 17.57 7.86 -5.20
N PHE A 231 18.61 8.39 -5.84
CA PHE A 231 20.01 8.01 -5.61
C PHE A 231 20.53 8.45 -4.24
N ALA A 232 20.20 9.68 -3.80
CA ALA A 232 20.70 10.19 -2.53
C ALA A 232 20.20 9.37 -1.34
N ASN A 233 18.95 8.97 -1.38
CA ASN A 233 18.33 8.22 -0.28
C ASN A 233 18.60 6.72 -0.32
N LEU A 234 19.13 6.19 -1.43
CA LEU A 234 19.42 4.77 -1.58
C LEU A 234 20.42 4.26 -0.53
N LYS A 235 21.46 5.05 -0.24
CA LYS A 235 22.45 4.72 0.81
C LYS A 235 21.83 4.60 2.20
N GLU A 236 20.82 5.43 2.50
CA GLU A 236 20.09 5.37 3.77
C GLU A 236 19.19 4.15 3.82
N LEU A 237 18.51 3.83 2.72
CA LEU A 237 17.70 2.59 2.60
C LEU A 237 18.58 1.34 2.75
N GLU A 238 19.79 1.33 2.20
CA GLU A 238 20.75 0.22 2.38
C GLU A 238 21.19 0.06 3.83
N LYS A 239 21.49 1.16 4.52
CA LYS A 239 21.80 1.12 5.96
C LYS A 239 20.63 0.55 6.78
N LEU A 240 19.41 0.98 6.51
CA LEU A 240 18.24 0.43 7.17
C LEU A 240 18.07 -1.07 6.86
N TYR A 241 18.31 -1.48 5.61
CA TYR A 241 18.20 -2.89 5.24
C TYR A 241 19.30 -3.75 5.90
N ALA A 242 20.49 -3.21 6.12
CA ALA A 242 21.51 -3.90 6.91
C ALA A 242 21.03 -4.19 8.36
N LEU A 243 20.32 -3.24 8.98
CA LEU A 243 19.69 -3.46 10.30
C LEU A 243 18.58 -4.54 10.22
N VAL A 244 17.77 -4.54 9.17
CA VAL A 244 16.79 -5.61 8.92
C VAL A 244 17.49 -6.96 8.79
N HIS A 245 18.64 -6.99 8.11
CA HIS A 245 19.40 -8.23 7.91
C HIS A 245 20.01 -8.77 9.21
N GLN A 246 20.42 -7.91 10.14
CA GLN A 246 20.85 -8.33 11.48
C GLN A 246 19.72 -9.01 12.28
N LYS A 247 18.46 -8.71 11.96
CA LYS A 247 17.25 -9.27 12.59
C LYS A 247 16.66 -10.45 11.78
N GLN A 248 17.50 -11.33 11.22
CA GLN A 248 17.02 -12.44 10.36
C GLN A 248 15.95 -13.30 11.02
N HIS A 249 16.04 -13.54 12.33
CA HIS A 249 15.05 -14.30 13.09
C HIS A 249 13.65 -13.67 13.12
N LEU A 250 13.55 -12.36 12.86
CA LEU A 250 12.30 -11.61 12.76
C LEU A 250 11.73 -11.59 11.34
N GLN A 251 12.57 -11.67 10.31
CA GLN A 251 12.12 -11.64 8.90
C GLN A 251 11.08 -12.73 8.61
N HIS A 252 11.30 -13.95 9.11
CA HIS A 252 10.36 -15.06 8.98
C HIS A 252 9.12 -14.95 9.88
N ARG A 253 9.18 -14.09 10.90
CA ARG A 253 8.08 -13.89 11.85
C ARG A 253 7.21 -12.69 11.53
N HIS A 254 7.74 -11.76 10.76
CA HIS A 254 7.06 -10.59 10.22
C HIS A 254 7.11 -10.59 8.69
N PRO A 255 6.56 -11.65 8.03
CA PRO A 255 6.71 -11.80 6.59
C PRO A 255 5.99 -10.68 5.82
N TYR A 256 4.90 -10.15 6.34
CA TYR A 256 4.17 -9.04 5.75
C TYR A 256 5.02 -7.77 5.69
N GLU A 257 5.61 -7.38 6.82
CA GLU A 257 6.48 -6.20 6.92
C GLU A 257 7.76 -6.40 6.08
N HIS A 258 8.30 -7.61 6.04
CA HIS A 258 9.47 -7.90 5.22
C HIS A 258 9.15 -7.83 3.73
N LEU A 259 7.97 -8.31 3.30
CA LEU A 259 7.49 -8.15 1.92
C LEU A 259 7.37 -6.67 1.56
N GLN A 260 6.82 -5.83 2.42
CA GLN A 260 6.73 -4.39 2.18
C GLN A 260 8.13 -3.74 2.03
N ILE A 261 9.09 -4.10 2.89
CA ILE A 261 10.47 -3.60 2.78
C ILE A 261 11.11 -4.02 1.44
N LEU A 262 10.96 -5.29 1.03
CA LEU A 262 11.50 -5.77 -0.24
C LEU A 262 10.82 -5.11 -1.45
N GLN A 263 9.53 -4.86 -1.38
CA GLN A 263 8.78 -4.11 -2.37
C GLN A 263 9.34 -2.67 -2.51
N LEU A 264 9.48 -1.94 -1.41
CA LEU A 264 10.02 -0.57 -1.40
C LEU A 264 11.45 -0.52 -1.94
N LEU A 265 12.32 -1.45 -1.54
CA LEU A 265 13.68 -1.57 -2.07
C LEU A 265 13.68 -1.85 -3.57
N SER A 266 12.82 -2.76 -4.04
CA SER A 266 12.71 -3.06 -5.47
C SER A 266 12.33 -1.82 -6.27
N TYR A 267 11.34 -1.05 -5.81
CA TYR A 267 10.99 0.22 -6.44
C TYR A 267 12.12 1.26 -6.37
N ALA A 268 12.82 1.37 -5.25
CA ALA A 268 13.93 2.32 -5.09
C ALA A 268 15.08 2.02 -6.06
N TYR A 269 15.48 0.75 -6.20
CA TYR A 269 16.53 0.34 -7.14
C TYR A 269 16.06 0.46 -8.60
N PHE A 270 14.83 0.15 -8.90
CA PHE A 270 14.25 0.39 -10.23
C PHE A 270 14.34 1.88 -10.62
N ARG A 271 13.89 2.79 -9.73
CA ARG A 271 13.95 4.23 -9.98
C ARG A 271 15.38 4.77 -10.06
N SER A 272 16.29 4.19 -9.31
CA SER A 272 17.73 4.49 -9.37
C SER A 272 18.44 3.86 -10.57
N ARG A 273 17.71 3.10 -11.41
CA ARG A 273 18.23 2.41 -12.60
C ARG A 273 19.36 1.41 -12.30
N ASP A 274 19.48 0.97 -11.07
CA ASP A 274 20.39 -0.11 -10.69
C ASP A 274 19.69 -1.46 -10.88
N PHE A 275 19.61 -1.92 -12.12
CA PHE A 275 18.91 -3.14 -12.49
C PHE A 275 19.52 -4.41 -11.90
N LYS A 276 20.81 -4.38 -11.51
CA LYS A 276 21.47 -5.50 -10.85
C LYS A 276 20.90 -5.71 -9.43
N HIS A 277 20.87 -4.67 -8.63
CA HIS A 277 20.31 -4.75 -7.30
C HIS A 277 18.78 -4.86 -7.34
N PHE A 278 18.14 -4.20 -8.30
CA PHE A 278 16.70 -4.37 -8.55
C PHE A 278 16.33 -5.85 -8.72
N LYS A 279 17.01 -6.58 -9.61
CA LYS A 279 16.78 -8.02 -9.81
C LYS A 279 16.97 -8.82 -8.53
N LYS A 280 18.02 -8.54 -7.77
CA LYS A 280 18.31 -9.21 -6.50
C LYS A 280 17.17 -9.06 -5.49
N TYR A 281 16.59 -7.87 -5.34
CA TYR A 281 15.51 -7.64 -4.39
C TYR A 281 14.15 -8.11 -4.92
N LEU A 282 13.93 -8.01 -6.22
CA LEU A 282 12.76 -8.57 -6.88
C LEU A 282 12.69 -10.10 -6.69
N ASP A 283 13.81 -10.81 -6.87
CA ASP A 283 13.85 -12.27 -6.67
C ASP A 283 13.59 -12.66 -5.21
N LYS A 284 14.13 -11.89 -4.26
CA LYS A 284 13.83 -12.10 -2.83
C LYS A 284 12.36 -11.84 -2.50
N PHE A 285 11.78 -10.80 -3.10
CA PHE A 285 10.37 -10.46 -2.92
C PHE A 285 9.47 -11.57 -3.46
N GLU A 286 9.74 -12.06 -4.65
CA GLU A 286 9.01 -13.18 -5.26
C GLU A 286 9.12 -14.45 -4.40
N GLN A 287 10.33 -14.86 -4.05
CA GLN A 287 10.58 -16.04 -3.24
C GLN A 287 9.87 -15.98 -1.87
N LEU A 288 9.89 -14.83 -1.21
CA LEU A 288 9.22 -14.66 0.07
C LEU A 288 7.70 -14.70 -0.09
N LEU A 289 7.16 -14.11 -1.16
CA LEU A 289 5.72 -14.12 -1.44
C LEU A 289 5.20 -15.52 -1.77
N GLU A 290 5.99 -16.33 -2.49
CA GLU A 290 5.66 -17.74 -2.77
C GLU A 290 5.58 -18.58 -1.49
N GLN A 291 6.41 -18.28 -0.50
CA GLN A 291 6.38 -18.95 0.81
C GLN A 291 5.22 -18.46 1.70
N ASN A 292 4.56 -17.34 1.34
CA ASN A 292 3.55 -16.68 2.15
C ASN A 292 2.28 -16.38 1.35
N LEU A 293 1.65 -17.42 0.80
CA LEU A 293 0.47 -17.38 -0.07
C LEU A 293 -0.69 -16.49 0.43
N PRO A 294 -1.00 -16.38 1.74
CA PRO A 294 -2.07 -15.52 2.22
C PRO A 294 -1.91 -14.03 1.83
N PHE A 295 -0.67 -13.58 1.60
CA PHE A 295 -0.39 -12.18 1.23
C PHE A 295 -0.43 -11.90 -0.27
N ARG A 296 -0.61 -12.92 -1.12
CA ARG A 296 -0.66 -12.74 -2.58
C ARG A 296 -1.67 -11.69 -3.03
N ASN A 297 -2.88 -11.71 -2.49
CA ASN A 297 -3.91 -10.74 -2.86
C ASN A 297 -3.50 -9.26 -2.67
N GLN A 298 -2.49 -9.01 -1.82
CA GLN A 298 -2.02 -7.67 -1.50
C GLN A 298 -0.80 -7.27 -2.33
N PHE A 299 0.06 -8.23 -2.74
CA PHE A 299 1.35 -7.98 -3.35
C PHE A 299 1.50 -8.49 -4.79
N ASP A 300 0.58 -9.34 -5.29
CA ASP A 300 0.70 -9.91 -6.64
C ASP A 300 0.73 -8.83 -7.74
N GLU A 301 -0.05 -7.76 -7.60
CA GLU A 301 -0.04 -6.66 -8.58
C GLU A 301 1.30 -5.94 -8.62
N ASP A 302 1.90 -5.66 -7.46
CA ASP A 302 3.22 -5.01 -7.38
C ASP A 302 4.34 -5.92 -7.90
N LEU A 303 4.33 -7.20 -7.53
CA LEU A 303 5.29 -8.16 -8.05
C LEU A 303 5.21 -8.26 -9.58
N PHE A 304 4.00 -8.32 -10.09
CA PHE A 304 3.72 -8.37 -11.52
C PHE A 304 4.25 -7.11 -12.24
N LEU A 305 3.96 -5.91 -11.72
CA LEU A 305 4.46 -4.66 -12.28
C LEU A 305 5.98 -4.56 -12.23
N LEU A 306 6.60 -4.93 -11.12
CA LEU A 306 8.05 -4.93 -10.96
C LEU A 306 8.73 -5.89 -11.95
N LYS A 307 8.13 -7.07 -12.21
CA LYS A 307 8.61 -7.99 -13.25
C LYS A 307 8.50 -7.37 -14.64
N ALA A 308 7.36 -6.76 -14.95
CA ALA A 308 7.16 -6.10 -16.23
C ALA A 308 8.17 -4.96 -16.44
N TYR A 309 8.45 -4.17 -15.40
CA TYR A 309 9.49 -3.15 -15.43
C TYR A 309 10.87 -3.76 -15.68
N TYR A 310 11.23 -4.82 -14.95
CA TYR A 310 12.52 -5.48 -15.15
C TYR A 310 12.68 -5.96 -16.59
N PHE A 311 11.71 -6.67 -17.14
CA PHE A 311 11.76 -7.15 -18.51
C PHE A 311 11.90 -6.02 -19.53
N ASN A 312 11.05 -5.01 -19.43
CA ASN A 312 11.06 -3.90 -20.39
C ASN A 312 12.38 -3.14 -20.39
N PHE A 313 12.92 -2.79 -19.20
CA PHE A 313 14.14 -2.00 -19.08
C PHE A 313 15.44 -2.81 -19.18
N THR A 314 15.34 -4.13 -19.38
CA THR A 314 16.50 -5.00 -19.66
C THR A 314 16.49 -5.61 -21.07
N GLY A 315 15.75 -4.99 -22.00
CA GLY A 315 15.72 -5.39 -23.40
C GLY A 315 14.78 -6.57 -23.74
N LYS A 316 13.89 -6.93 -22.81
CA LYS A 316 12.91 -8.02 -22.97
C LYS A 316 11.48 -7.49 -23.07
N ALA A 317 11.28 -6.48 -23.94
CA ALA A 317 10.00 -5.76 -24.05
C ALA A 317 8.84 -6.69 -24.44
N SER A 318 9.07 -7.67 -25.31
CA SER A 318 8.04 -8.64 -25.70
C SER A 318 7.55 -9.47 -24.52
N GLU A 319 8.44 -9.89 -23.61
CA GLU A 319 8.07 -10.61 -22.38
C GLU A 319 7.26 -9.70 -21.42
N ALA A 320 7.63 -8.42 -21.34
CA ALA A 320 6.89 -7.44 -20.55
C ALA A 320 5.46 -7.24 -21.09
N ILE A 321 5.31 -7.07 -22.41
CA ILE A 321 4.00 -6.91 -23.07
C ILE A 321 3.16 -8.15 -22.85
N GLN A 322 3.67 -9.34 -23.13
CA GLN A 322 2.96 -10.59 -22.92
C GLN A 322 2.48 -10.75 -21.47
N LEU A 323 3.34 -10.40 -20.52
CA LEU A 323 3.00 -10.43 -19.10
C LEU A 323 1.85 -9.47 -18.80
N LEU A 324 1.90 -8.22 -19.31
CA LEU A 324 0.89 -7.18 -19.08
C LEU A 324 -0.46 -7.49 -19.77
N GLU A 325 -0.45 -8.15 -20.94
CA GLU A 325 -1.66 -8.55 -21.65
C GLU A 325 -2.40 -9.71 -20.98
N THR A 326 -1.67 -10.63 -20.34
CA THR A 326 -2.25 -11.85 -19.76
C THR A 326 -2.96 -11.62 -18.42
N GLN A 327 -2.63 -10.55 -17.72
CA GLN A 327 -3.22 -10.30 -16.41
C GLN A 327 -4.42 -9.35 -16.46
N LYS A 328 -5.56 -9.83 -15.97
CA LYS A 328 -6.74 -8.99 -15.69
C LYS A 328 -6.53 -8.28 -14.35
N THR A 329 -5.87 -7.12 -14.38
CA THR A 329 -5.69 -6.32 -13.16
C THR A 329 -6.91 -5.43 -12.90
N LYS A 330 -7.19 -5.17 -11.61
CA LYS A 330 -8.23 -4.23 -11.18
C LYS A 330 -7.78 -2.78 -11.27
N SER A 331 -6.49 -2.54 -11.35
CA SER A 331 -5.86 -1.23 -11.38
C SER A 331 -5.58 -0.77 -12.81
N PHE A 332 -5.61 0.54 -13.02
CA PHE A 332 -5.29 1.17 -14.31
C PHE A 332 -3.79 1.45 -14.52
N LEU A 333 -2.95 1.18 -13.52
CA LEU A 333 -1.51 1.40 -13.61
C LEU A 333 -0.83 0.45 -14.60
N PRO A 334 -1.12 -0.87 -14.60
CA PRO A 334 -0.60 -1.80 -15.61
C PRO A 334 -1.00 -1.43 -17.03
N GLN A 335 -2.24 -0.94 -17.24
CA GLN A 335 -2.69 -0.51 -18.56
C GLN A 335 -1.91 0.70 -19.06
N LEU A 336 -1.65 1.70 -18.19
CA LEU A 336 -0.86 2.87 -18.58
C LEU A 336 0.57 2.47 -18.93
N TYR A 337 1.13 1.49 -18.21
CA TYR A 337 2.45 0.97 -18.48
C TYR A 337 2.50 0.15 -19.79
N LEU A 338 1.50 -0.68 -20.05
CA LEU A 338 1.37 -1.43 -21.31
C LEU A 338 1.36 -0.47 -22.52
N ILE A 339 0.62 0.65 -22.42
CA ILE A 339 0.61 1.69 -23.46
C ILE A 339 2.03 2.22 -23.70
N THR A 340 2.80 2.47 -22.63
CA THR A 340 4.20 2.93 -22.74
C THR A 340 5.07 1.88 -23.42
N CYS A 341 4.93 0.60 -23.08
CA CYS A 341 5.66 -0.49 -23.77
C CYS A 341 5.32 -0.58 -25.25
N TYR A 342 4.04 -0.43 -25.63
CA TYR A 342 3.65 -0.40 -27.03
C TYR A 342 4.23 0.80 -27.80
N ILE A 343 4.28 1.99 -27.18
CA ILE A 343 4.92 3.17 -27.79
C ILE A 343 6.41 2.88 -28.05
N GLN A 344 7.10 2.31 -27.06
CA GLN A 344 8.51 1.96 -27.17
C GLN A 344 8.79 0.94 -28.27
N GLN A 345 7.88 0.01 -28.52
CA GLN A 345 7.99 -0.99 -29.59
C GLN A 345 7.38 -0.53 -30.92
N ASN A 346 7.04 0.77 -31.05
CA ASN A 346 6.40 1.35 -32.24
C ASN A 346 5.05 0.72 -32.62
N GLU A 347 4.36 0.07 -31.64
CA GLU A 347 3.03 -0.51 -31.83
C GLU A 347 1.93 0.53 -31.55
N ILE A 348 1.99 1.66 -32.24
CA ILE A 348 1.19 2.88 -31.97
C ILE A 348 -0.32 2.61 -32.00
N LYS A 349 -0.79 1.79 -32.96
CA LYS A 349 -2.22 1.45 -33.05
C LYS A 349 -2.73 0.70 -31.81
N LYS A 350 -1.96 -0.27 -31.30
CA LYS A 350 -2.32 -1.00 -30.07
C LYS A 350 -2.28 -0.08 -28.85
N ALA A 351 -1.25 0.77 -28.76
CA ALA A 351 -1.15 1.77 -27.71
C ALA A 351 -2.38 2.67 -27.65
N TYR A 352 -2.83 3.17 -28.79
CA TYR A 352 -4.00 4.03 -28.86
C TYR A 352 -5.31 3.30 -28.53
N GLN A 353 -5.49 2.07 -29.02
CA GLN A 353 -6.64 1.24 -28.68
C GLN A 353 -6.71 0.96 -27.15
N THR A 354 -5.57 0.68 -26.53
CA THR A 354 -5.49 0.48 -25.09
C THR A 354 -5.79 1.77 -24.31
N LEU A 355 -5.31 2.92 -24.78
CA LEU A 355 -5.64 4.22 -24.19
C LEU A 355 -7.15 4.52 -24.24
N GLN A 356 -7.84 4.16 -25.33
CA GLN A 356 -9.28 4.35 -25.47
C GLN A 356 -10.10 3.54 -24.47
N GLN A 357 -9.57 2.45 -23.93
CA GLN A 357 -10.20 1.68 -22.86
C GLN A 357 -10.23 2.42 -21.52
N LEU A 358 -9.41 3.47 -21.36
CA LEU A 358 -9.40 4.35 -20.21
C LEU A 358 -10.51 5.40 -20.30
N HIS A 359 -11.77 4.96 -20.17
CA HIS A 359 -12.98 5.75 -20.45
C HIS A 359 -13.47 6.66 -19.31
N LYS A 360 -12.82 6.64 -18.13
CA LYS A 360 -13.20 7.51 -17.01
C LYS A 360 -12.67 8.94 -17.22
N SER A 361 -13.29 9.91 -16.54
CA SER A 361 -12.83 11.29 -16.59
C SER A 361 -11.47 11.49 -15.89
N ASN A 362 -10.71 12.50 -16.34
CA ASN A 362 -9.46 12.87 -15.70
C ASN A 362 -9.64 13.25 -14.21
N LEU A 363 -10.81 13.79 -13.84
CA LEU A 363 -11.14 14.08 -12.43
C LEU A 363 -11.30 12.79 -11.63
N TRP A 364 -11.94 11.77 -12.20
CA TRP A 364 -12.08 10.47 -11.57
C TRP A 364 -10.71 9.82 -11.34
N TYR A 365 -9.84 9.81 -12.37
CA TYR A 365 -8.48 9.26 -12.25
C TYR A 365 -7.63 10.03 -11.23
N ALA A 366 -7.71 11.36 -11.20
CA ALA A 366 -6.99 12.17 -10.23
C ALA A 366 -7.38 11.84 -8.79
N LYS A 367 -8.66 11.58 -8.54
CA LYS A 367 -9.16 11.18 -7.22
C LYS A 367 -8.68 9.78 -6.78
N HIS A 368 -8.52 8.83 -7.71
CA HIS A 368 -8.23 7.43 -7.40
C HIS A 368 -6.74 7.08 -7.54
N HIS A 369 -6.02 7.72 -8.47
CA HIS A 369 -4.63 7.41 -8.81
C HIS A 369 -3.68 8.59 -8.62
N GLY A 370 -4.20 9.76 -8.25
CA GLY A 370 -3.40 10.98 -8.10
C GLY A 370 -3.25 11.76 -9.41
N GLU A 371 -2.86 13.03 -9.25
CA GLU A 371 -2.78 13.97 -10.38
C GLU A 371 -1.58 13.68 -11.30
N ILE A 372 -0.46 13.20 -10.73
CA ILE A 372 0.74 12.82 -11.50
C ILE A 372 0.40 11.71 -12.52
N TRP A 373 -0.40 10.73 -12.11
CA TRP A 373 -0.89 9.68 -13.02
C TRP A 373 -1.66 10.27 -14.20
N VAL A 374 -2.53 11.24 -13.93
CA VAL A 374 -3.32 11.92 -14.98
C VAL A 374 -2.43 12.74 -15.90
N ILE A 375 -1.42 13.43 -15.38
CA ILE A 375 -0.43 14.16 -16.18
C ILE A 375 0.28 13.19 -17.13
N LYS A 376 0.79 12.05 -16.65
CA LYS A 376 1.42 11.01 -17.47
C LYS A 376 0.48 10.49 -18.56
N LYS A 377 -0.78 10.17 -18.21
CA LYS A 377 -1.80 9.74 -19.17
C LYS A 377 -2.02 10.78 -20.27
N ASN A 378 -2.13 12.06 -19.93
CA ASN A 378 -2.33 13.10 -20.93
C ASN A 378 -1.08 13.30 -21.81
N LEU A 379 0.14 13.16 -21.28
CA LEU A 379 1.36 13.21 -22.09
C LEU A 379 1.43 12.04 -23.08
N ILE A 380 1.08 10.83 -22.63
CA ILE A 380 0.95 9.65 -23.50
C ILE A 380 -0.09 9.91 -24.61
N GLU A 381 -1.24 10.50 -24.27
CA GLU A 381 -2.26 10.85 -25.24
C GLU A 381 -1.71 11.83 -26.30
N LEU A 382 -0.96 12.87 -25.90
CA LEU A 382 -0.33 13.81 -26.82
C LEU A 382 0.69 13.12 -27.74
N ILE A 383 1.55 12.25 -27.20
CA ILE A 383 2.51 11.46 -27.98
C ILE A 383 1.77 10.64 -29.06
N LEU A 384 0.72 9.91 -28.67
CA LEU A 384 -0.03 9.05 -29.58
C LEU A 384 -0.79 9.84 -30.64
N LEU A 385 -1.28 11.03 -30.32
CA LEU A 385 -1.94 11.90 -31.28
C LEU A 385 -0.97 12.44 -32.35
N VAL A 386 0.28 12.74 -31.94
CA VAL A 386 1.35 13.10 -32.87
C VAL A 386 1.70 11.92 -33.78
N GLU A 387 1.88 10.73 -33.24
CA GLU A 387 2.21 9.53 -34.02
C GLU A 387 1.10 9.09 -34.98
N LEU A 388 -0.13 9.50 -34.74
CA LEU A 388 -1.29 9.18 -35.57
C LEU A 388 -1.75 10.33 -36.47
N ASP A 389 -1.00 11.42 -36.57
CA ASP A 389 -1.30 12.62 -37.37
C ASP A 389 -2.70 13.21 -37.11
N LYS A 390 -3.16 13.16 -35.85
CA LYS A 390 -4.49 13.66 -35.46
C LYS A 390 -4.45 15.12 -35.00
N TYR A 391 -4.27 16.03 -35.96
CA TYR A 391 -4.00 17.46 -35.76
C TYR A 391 -5.03 18.18 -34.88
N ASP A 392 -6.31 18.17 -35.26
CA ASP A 392 -7.35 18.92 -34.54
C ASP A 392 -7.52 18.45 -33.11
N VAL A 393 -7.40 17.13 -32.87
CA VAL A 393 -7.55 16.55 -31.54
C VAL A 393 -6.32 16.87 -30.67
N PHE A 394 -5.12 16.86 -31.28
CA PHE A 394 -3.88 17.20 -30.57
C PHE A 394 -3.93 18.63 -30.03
N GLU A 395 -4.28 19.63 -30.88
CA GLU A 395 -4.37 21.03 -30.47
C GLU A 395 -5.35 21.22 -29.31
N TYR A 396 -6.54 20.65 -29.46
CA TYR A 396 -7.55 20.72 -28.39
C TYR A 396 -7.06 20.13 -27.06
N ARG A 397 -6.44 18.95 -27.12
CA ARG A 397 -5.90 18.27 -25.93
C ARG A 397 -4.73 19.03 -25.31
N LEU A 398 -3.82 19.54 -26.12
CA LEU A 398 -2.71 20.35 -25.68
C LEU A 398 -3.17 21.62 -24.96
N HIS A 399 -4.11 22.37 -25.57
CA HIS A 399 -4.66 23.58 -24.95
C HIS A 399 -5.35 23.29 -23.61
N SER A 400 -6.14 22.22 -23.57
CA SER A 400 -6.77 21.75 -22.31
C SER A 400 -5.74 21.39 -21.24
N PHE A 401 -4.66 20.71 -21.60
CA PHE A 401 -3.56 20.36 -20.72
C PHE A 401 -2.83 21.60 -20.20
N GLN A 402 -2.49 22.53 -21.07
CA GLN A 402 -1.81 23.79 -20.72
C GLN A 402 -2.64 24.59 -19.73
N LYS A 403 -3.91 24.82 -20.05
CA LYS A 403 -4.83 25.58 -19.18
C LYS A 403 -4.95 24.99 -17.79
N LYS A 404 -4.94 23.66 -17.68
CA LYS A 404 -5.19 22.97 -16.42
C LYS A 404 -3.94 22.79 -15.57
N TYR A 405 -2.79 22.48 -16.17
CA TYR A 405 -1.63 21.99 -15.45
C TYR A 405 -0.41 22.91 -15.43
N TYR A 406 -0.24 23.84 -16.39
CA TYR A 406 0.99 24.65 -16.50
C TYR A 406 1.28 25.47 -15.25
N LYS A 407 0.31 26.19 -14.71
CA LYS A 407 0.49 27.00 -13.50
C LYS A 407 1.00 26.16 -12.32
N LYS A 408 0.47 24.95 -12.18
CA LYS A 408 0.85 24.01 -11.12
C LYS A 408 2.24 23.43 -11.37
N LEU A 409 2.53 23.02 -12.60
CA LEU A 409 3.85 22.47 -12.97
C LEU A 409 4.96 23.49 -12.70
N GLN A 410 4.73 24.77 -12.97
CA GLN A 410 5.65 25.84 -12.61
C GLN A 410 5.85 25.97 -11.11
N SER A 411 4.75 26.00 -10.33
CA SER A 411 4.83 26.15 -8.88
C SER A 411 5.47 24.94 -8.15
N THR A 412 5.51 23.79 -8.79
CA THR A 412 6.08 22.54 -8.23
C THR A 412 7.47 22.22 -8.78
N GLY A 413 8.08 23.10 -9.56
CA GLY A 413 9.42 22.90 -10.13
C GLY A 413 9.47 21.85 -11.26
N ASN A 414 8.31 21.46 -11.81
CA ASN A 414 8.21 20.48 -12.90
C ASN A 414 8.21 21.16 -14.29
N GLU A 415 9.07 22.16 -14.48
CA GLU A 415 9.14 22.96 -15.72
C GLU A 415 9.52 22.12 -16.93
N ARG A 416 10.21 21.01 -16.75
CA ARG A 416 10.58 20.08 -17.85
C ARG A 416 9.40 19.51 -18.57
N VAL A 417 8.29 19.21 -17.88
CA VAL A 417 7.06 18.75 -18.50
C VAL A 417 6.53 19.86 -19.45
N ILE A 418 6.67 21.12 -19.06
CA ILE A 418 6.28 22.25 -19.90
C ILE A 418 7.21 22.36 -21.11
N VAL A 419 8.52 22.24 -20.91
CA VAL A 419 9.51 22.23 -22.02
C VAL A 419 9.24 21.07 -22.96
N PHE A 420 8.99 19.88 -22.46
CA PHE A 420 8.63 18.71 -23.27
C PHE A 420 7.37 18.96 -24.13
N THR A 421 6.32 19.52 -23.54
CA THR A 421 5.10 19.83 -24.31
C THR A 421 5.31 20.93 -25.36
N LYS A 422 6.19 21.90 -25.11
CA LYS A 422 6.58 22.90 -26.11
C LYS A 422 7.36 22.27 -27.27
N LEU A 423 8.30 21.38 -26.97
CA LEU A 423 9.09 20.69 -28.00
C LEU A 423 8.24 19.74 -28.84
N ILE A 424 7.29 19.01 -28.24
CA ILE A 424 6.30 18.21 -28.99
C ILE A 424 5.50 19.09 -29.95
N THR A 425 5.09 20.27 -29.49
CA THR A 425 4.37 21.22 -30.32
C THR A 425 5.22 21.71 -31.50
N GLY A 426 6.47 22.09 -31.24
CA GLY A 426 7.44 22.49 -32.26
C GLY A 426 7.69 21.37 -33.29
N PHE A 427 7.89 20.14 -32.83
CA PHE A 427 8.02 18.98 -33.70
C PHE A 427 6.79 18.78 -34.62
N TYR A 428 5.62 18.84 -34.01
CA TYR A 428 4.35 18.62 -34.68
C TYR A 428 4.04 19.64 -35.79
N PHE A 429 4.36 20.93 -35.57
CA PHE A 429 4.16 21.99 -36.54
C PHE A 429 5.37 22.21 -37.46
N ASN A 430 6.32 21.28 -37.52
CA ASN A 430 7.55 21.38 -38.32
C ASN A 430 8.33 22.68 -38.08
N GLN A 431 8.29 23.19 -36.84
CA GLN A 431 9.06 24.35 -36.42
C GLN A 431 10.48 23.96 -36.08
N ASN A 432 11.42 24.85 -36.25
CA ASN A 432 12.79 24.63 -35.82
C ASN A 432 12.83 24.41 -34.30
N PHE A 433 13.52 23.35 -33.88
CA PHE A 433 13.72 23.07 -32.48
C PHE A 433 14.60 24.11 -31.84
N ASP A 434 14.17 24.65 -30.71
CA ASP A 434 15.04 25.42 -29.84
C ASP A 434 16.07 24.48 -29.19
N GLN A 435 17.30 24.51 -29.68
CA GLN A 435 18.39 23.70 -29.15
C GLN A 435 18.61 23.93 -27.65
N GLN A 436 18.34 25.14 -27.13
CA GLN A 436 18.44 25.42 -25.72
C GLN A 436 17.41 24.61 -24.91
N GLN A 437 16.22 24.42 -25.42
CA GLN A 437 15.18 23.60 -24.78
C GLN A 437 15.55 22.09 -24.77
N ILE A 438 16.18 21.59 -25.85
CA ILE A 438 16.70 20.23 -25.89
C ILE A 438 17.79 20.04 -24.83
N ILE A 439 18.75 20.99 -24.75
CA ILE A 439 19.80 20.99 -23.74
C ILE A 439 19.22 21.00 -22.31
N ILE A 440 18.12 21.72 -22.06
CA ILE A 440 17.43 21.69 -20.78
C ILE A 440 16.90 20.30 -20.45
N LEU A 441 16.38 19.55 -21.38
CA LEU A 441 15.93 18.17 -21.15
C LEU A 441 17.13 17.21 -20.96
N GLU A 442 18.23 17.41 -21.67
CA GLU A 442 19.43 16.57 -21.59
C GLU A 442 20.26 16.84 -20.34
N ASN A 443 20.49 18.11 -20.00
CA ASN A 443 21.26 18.52 -18.82
C ASN A 443 20.47 18.42 -17.52
N SER A 444 19.21 18.15 -17.62
CA SER A 444 18.44 17.84 -16.45
C SER A 444 19.04 16.60 -15.82
N ALA A 445 19.51 16.75 -14.58
CA ALA A 445 20.13 15.65 -13.85
C ALA A 445 19.30 14.37 -14.04
N PHE A 446 19.81 13.47 -14.90
CA PHE A 446 19.22 12.15 -15.21
C PHE A 446 18.86 11.41 -13.92
N GLU A 447 19.53 11.78 -12.84
CA GLU A 447 19.36 11.26 -11.50
C GLU A 447 18.08 11.72 -10.79
N LYS A 448 17.47 12.83 -11.24
CA LYS A 448 16.31 13.45 -10.57
C LYS A 448 15.00 13.21 -11.30
N GLU A 449 15.00 12.56 -12.46
CA GLU A 449 13.81 12.39 -13.27
C GLU A 449 13.18 11.01 -13.07
N ASP A 450 11.85 10.99 -13.05
CA ASP A 450 11.09 9.74 -13.08
C ASP A 450 11.40 8.95 -14.36
N ILE A 451 11.69 7.67 -14.23
CA ILE A 451 12.07 6.80 -15.35
C ILE A 451 11.03 6.80 -16.48
N PHE A 452 9.75 6.99 -16.19
CA PHE A 452 8.71 7.10 -17.21
C PHE A 452 8.82 8.41 -18.01
N MET A 453 9.17 9.51 -17.35
CA MET A 453 9.41 10.78 -18.06
C MET A 453 10.65 10.70 -18.94
N VAL A 454 11.65 9.96 -18.49
CA VAL A 454 12.85 9.69 -19.32
C VAL A 454 12.49 8.96 -20.61
N CYS A 455 11.53 8.01 -20.57
CA CYS A 455 11.06 7.33 -21.78
C CYS A 455 10.41 8.31 -22.77
N PHE A 456 9.64 9.30 -22.29
CA PHE A 456 9.03 10.32 -23.14
C PHE A 456 10.09 11.24 -23.76
N TYR A 457 11.11 11.61 -23.00
CA TYR A 457 12.23 12.41 -23.54
C TYR A 457 13.06 11.61 -24.55
N ALA A 458 13.29 10.33 -24.32
CA ALA A 458 13.96 9.44 -25.25
C ALA A 458 13.18 9.30 -26.56
N TRP A 459 11.86 9.14 -26.49
CA TRP A 459 10.98 9.13 -27.66
C TRP A 459 11.13 10.44 -28.48
N LEU A 460 11.06 11.60 -27.81
CA LEU A 460 11.20 12.88 -28.49
C LEU A 460 12.57 13.03 -29.15
N LYS A 461 13.65 12.65 -28.44
CA LYS A 461 15.01 12.70 -28.94
C LYS A 461 15.19 11.80 -30.17
N ALA A 462 14.68 10.57 -30.14
CA ALA A 462 14.72 9.66 -31.28
C ALA A 462 14.01 10.25 -32.52
N LYS A 463 12.87 10.91 -32.34
CA LYS A 463 12.17 11.61 -33.43
C LYS A 463 12.96 12.79 -33.98
N VAL A 464 13.58 13.61 -33.14
CA VAL A 464 14.42 14.74 -33.56
C VAL A 464 15.66 14.28 -34.31
N GLU A 465 16.31 13.21 -33.85
CA GLU A 465 17.51 12.67 -34.46
C GLU A 465 17.24 11.69 -35.61
N SER A 466 15.96 11.43 -35.95
CA SER A 466 15.53 10.44 -36.95
C SER A 466 16.15 9.05 -36.70
N LYS A 467 16.30 8.68 -35.43
CA LYS A 467 16.80 7.39 -34.97
C LYS A 467 15.67 6.52 -34.47
N ASP A 468 15.87 5.20 -34.54
CA ASP A 468 14.96 4.27 -33.86
C ASP A 468 15.04 4.45 -32.34
N LEU A 469 13.93 4.17 -31.66
CA LEU A 469 13.79 4.30 -30.19
C LEU A 469 14.71 3.32 -29.42
N TYR A 470 15.23 2.28 -30.12
CA TYR A 470 16.11 1.24 -29.60
C TYR A 470 17.25 0.89 -30.58
#